data_17f45464eaf4d06146aeb47ccd97bce9
#
_entry.id   17f45464eaf4d06146aeb47ccd97bce9
#
_cell.length_a   1.000
_cell.length_b   1.000
_cell.length_c   1.000
_cell.angle_alpha   90.00
_cell.angle_beta   90.00
_cell.angle_gamma   90.00
#
_symmetry.space_group_name_H-M   'P 1'
#
loop_
_entity.id
_entity.type
_entity.pdbx_description
1 polymer ?
#
loop_
_entity_poly.entity_id
_entity_poly.type
_entity_poly.pdbx_seq_one_letter_code
_entity_poly.pdbx_strand_id
1 'polypeptide(L)'
;MAAAATRPYDVLLVEDDIADAMLIQDALSERGTRNLTQVSDGIEALEYLRDPDNARPDLIVLDLNMPRMNGREFLAVVKEDAELRTIPVVVLTTSAAPDDVTGAYHHHANAYVTKPVNLEEFEAAVRSIDVFYLDIAVKPPREQGH
;
A
#
# COMPACT_ATOMS: atom_id res chain seq x y z
N MET A 1 19.73 -22.31 2.63
CA MET A 1 19.16 -21.96 2.86
C MET A 1 18.11 -21.64 3.34
N ALA A 2 18.08 -21.61 3.86
CA ALA A 2 17.00 -21.71 4.08
C ALA A 2 16.08 -20.74 4.14
N ALA A 3 15.73 -20.42 3.22
CA ALA A 3 14.69 -19.52 2.99
C ALA A 3 13.39 -19.95 3.61
N ALA A 4 13.40 -21.07 4.13
CA ALA A 4 12.23 -21.62 4.76
C ALA A 4 11.67 -20.74 5.86
N ALA A 5 12.49 -19.87 6.40
CA ALA A 5 12.04 -19.01 7.49
C ALA A 5 11.26 -17.78 7.04
N THR A 6 11.03 -17.64 5.74
CA THR A 6 10.38 -16.46 5.22
C THR A 6 8.91 -16.39 5.68
N ARG A 7 8.55 -15.33 6.37
CA ARG A 7 7.17 -15.07 6.74
C ARG A 7 6.40 -14.51 5.55
N PRO A 8 5.06 -14.64 5.55
CA PRO A 8 4.26 -13.96 4.53
C PRO A 8 4.46 -12.45 4.63
N TYR A 9 4.38 -11.76 3.50
CA TYR A 9 4.39 -10.31 3.52
C TYR A 9 3.02 -9.77 3.90
N ASP A 10 3.02 -8.68 4.65
CA ASP A 10 1.80 -8.00 5.06
C ASP A 10 1.60 -6.76 4.21
N VAL A 11 0.44 -6.67 3.56
CA VAL A 11 0.07 -5.55 2.70
C VAL A 11 -1.21 -4.92 3.23
N LEU A 12 -1.17 -3.61 3.44
CA LEU A 12 -2.37 -2.85 3.78
C LEU A 12 -2.87 -2.17 2.51
N LEU A 13 -4.08 -2.52 2.11
CA LEU A 13 -4.73 -1.94 0.94
C LEU A 13 -5.77 -0.94 1.40
N VAL A 14 -5.57 0.34 1.07
CA VAL A 14 -6.46 1.43 1.43
C VAL A 14 -7.23 1.81 0.17
N GLU A 15 -8.42 1.21 0.01
CA GLU A 15 -9.21 1.28 -1.21
C GLU A 15 -10.68 1.03 -0.87
N ASP A 16 -11.56 1.99 -1.21
CA ASP A 16 -12.99 1.85 -0.91
C ASP A 16 -13.77 1.15 -2.02
N ASP A 17 -13.24 1.09 -3.24
CA ASP A 17 -13.90 0.41 -4.34
C ASP A 17 -13.68 -1.11 -4.21
N ILE A 18 -14.77 -1.82 -3.93
CA ILE A 18 -14.69 -3.26 -3.67
C ILE A 18 -14.21 -4.03 -4.89
N ALA A 19 -14.62 -3.63 -6.09
CA ALA A 19 -14.19 -4.31 -7.31
C ALA A 19 -12.69 -4.16 -7.51
N ASP A 20 -12.16 -2.95 -7.35
CA ASP A 20 -10.72 -2.72 -7.45
C ASP A 20 -9.96 -3.46 -6.37
N ALA A 21 -10.49 -3.48 -5.14
CA ALA A 21 -9.85 -4.19 -4.04
C ALA A 21 -9.73 -5.68 -4.34
N MET A 22 -10.78 -6.29 -4.91
CA MET A 22 -10.74 -7.70 -5.28
C MET A 22 -9.72 -7.99 -6.38
N LEU A 23 -9.63 -7.13 -7.37
CA LEU A 23 -8.65 -7.29 -8.44
C LEU A 23 -7.21 -7.19 -7.90
N ILE A 24 -6.98 -6.26 -7.00
CA ILE A 24 -5.67 -6.10 -6.38
C ILE A 24 -5.32 -7.31 -5.53
N GLN A 25 -6.27 -7.81 -4.74
CA GLN A 25 -6.07 -9.00 -3.93
C GLN A 25 -5.71 -10.20 -4.77
N ASP A 26 -6.44 -10.42 -5.87
CA ASP A 26 -6.18 -11.54 -6.76
C ASP A 26 -4.78 -11.46 -7.37
N ALA A 27 -4.40 -10.29 -7.85
CA ALA A 27 -3.11 -10.10 -8.47
C ALA A 27 -1.96 -10.29 -7.49
N LEU A 28 -2.11 -9.80 -6.26
CA LEU A 28 -1.08 -9.94 -5.23
C LEU A 28 -0.93 -11.38 -4.76
N SER A 29 -2.01 -12.16 -4.79
CA SER A 29 -1.99 -13.55 -4.32
C SER A 29 -1.30 -14.50 -5.27
N GLU A 30 -1.04 -14.09 -6.51
CA GLU A 30 -0.47 -14.98 -7.53
C GLU A 30 0.97 -15.39 -7.23
N ARG A 31 1.72 -14.58 -6.52
CA ARG A 31 3.16 -14.79 -6.35
C ARG A 31 3.55 -15.37 -5.00
N GLY A 32 2.62 -15.90 -4.26
CA GLY A 32 2.93 -16.51 -2.99
C GLY A 32 2.06 -15.93 -1.89
N THR A 33 2.42 -16.24 -0.66
CA THR A 33 1.59 -15.87 0.47
C THR A 33 1.72 -14.38 0.79
N ARG A 34 0.59 -13.70 0.75
CA ARG A 34 0.47 -12.31 1.18
C ARG A 34 -0.67 -12.21 2.17
N ASN A 35 -0.41 -11.59 3.32
CA ASN A 35 -1.47 -11.26 4.26
C ASN A 35 -2.01 -9.89 3.86
N LEU A 36 -3.16 -9.86 3.23
CA LEU A 36 -3.71 -8.62 2.73
C LEU A 36 -4.87 -8.19 3.61
N THR A 37 -4.79 -6.95 4.11
CA THR A 37 -5.86 -6.33 4.86
C THR A 37 -6.38 -5.15 4.06
N GLN A 38 -7.69 -5.11 3.80
CA GLN A 38 -8.31 -4.02 3.05
C GLN A 38 -9.08 -3.15 4.02
N VAL A 39 -8.88 -1.84 3.91
CA VAL A 39 -9.66 -0.84 4.64
C VAL A 39 -10.21 0.17 3.64
N SER A 40 -11.24 0.90 4.04
CA SER A 40 -12.02 1.70 3.09
C SER A 40 -11.69 3.18 3.09
N ASP A 41 -10.95 3.67 4.08
CA ASP A 41 -10.54 5.08 4.11
C ASP A 41 -9.34 5.28 5.04
N GLY A 42 -8.87 6.52 5.08
CA GLY A 42 -7.69 6.87 5.87
C GLY A 42 -7.88 6.72 7.36
N ILE A 43 -9.11 6.91 7.86
CA ILE A 43 -9.36 6.76 9.30
C ILE A 43 -9.21 5.31 9.71
N GLU A 44 -9.83 4.39 8.95
CA GLU A 44 -9.69 2.95 9.20
C GLU A 44 -8.24 2.51 9.08
N ALA A 45 -7.53 3.06 8.09
CA ALA A 45 -6.13 2.72 7.90
C ALA A 45 -5.28 3.13 9.09
N LEU A 46 -5.48 4.33 9.62
CA LEU A 46 -4.73 4.79 10.80
C LEU A 46 -5.07 3.98 12.03
N GLU A 47 -6.34 3.62 12.21
CA GLU A 47 -6.74 2.75 13.32
C GLU A 47 -6.03 1.41 13.24
N TYR A 48 -5.95 0.85 12.04
CA TYR A 48 -5.25 -0.42 11.83
C TYR A 48 -3.77 -0.29 12.16
N LEU A 49 -3.12 0.77 11.66
CA LEU A 49 -1.69 0.96 11.84
C LEU A 49 -1.30 1.23 13.29
N ARG A 50 -2.19 1.85 14.05
CA ARG A 50 -1.93 2.21 15.44
C ARG A 50 -2.30 1.14 16.44
N ASP A 51 -2.96 0.06 15.99
CA ASP A 51 -3.33 -1.05 16.84
C ASP A 51 -2.11 -1.97 17.02
N PRO A 52 -1.57 -2.10 18.25
CA PRO A 52 -0.38 -2.92 18.47
C PRO A 52 -0.58 -4.41 18.20
N ASP A 53 -1.85 -4.85 18.14
CA ASP A 53 -2.14 -6.25 17.85
C ASP A 53 -2.06 -6.57 16.36
N ASN A 54 -2.01 -5.55 15.51
CA ASN A 54 -1.90 -5.74 14.07
C ASN A 54 -0.45 -5.76 13.62
N ALA A 55 -0.15 -6.60 12.64
CA ALA A 55 1.19 -6.63 12.07
C ALA A 55 1.48 -5.34 11.31
N ARG A 56 2.72 -4.85 11.43
CA ARG A 56 3.18 -3.70 10.66
C ARG A 56 3.26 -4.10 9.18
N PRO A 57 2.61 -3.36 8.26
CA PRO A 57 2.68 -3.72 6.84
C PRO A 57 4.08 -3.56 6.27
N ASP A 58 4.40 -4.40 5.29
CA ASP A 58 5.60 -4.25 4.47
C ASP A 58 5.37 -3.28 3.33
N LEU A 59 4.11 -3.05 2.97
CA LEU A 59 3.72 -2.17 1.88
C LEU A 59 2.32 -1.66 2.12
N ILE A 60 2.09 -0.38 1.83
CA ILE A 60 0.75 0.21 1.79
C ILE A 60 0.46 0.56 0.34
N VAL A 61 -0.66 0.06 -0.19
CA VAL A 61 -1.18 0.45 -1.50
C VAL A 61 -2.36 1.36 -1.25
N LEU A 62 -2.30 2.57 -1.77
CA LEU A 62 -3.18 3.67 -1.37
C LEU A 62 -3.88 4.32 -2.54
N ASP A 63 -5.22 4.34 -2.51
CA ASP A 63 -6.00 5.18 -3.43
C ASP A 63 -6.15 6.57 -2.82
N LEU A 64 -6.15 7.59 -3.67
CA LEU A 64 -6.30 8.98 -3.20
C LEU A 64 -7.76 9.38 -2.97
N ASN A 65 -8.69 8.76 -3.69
CA ASN A 65 -10.10 9.20 -3.68
C ASN A 65 -10.95 8.29 -2.81
N MET A 66 -11.11 8.67 -1.55
CA MET A 66 -11.87 7.90 -0.58
C MET A 66 -12.71 8.82 0.28
N PRO A 67 -13.81 8.31 0.88
CA PRO A 67 -14.63 9.13 1.79
C PRO A 67 -13.91 9.36 3.12
N ARG A 68 -14.46 10.24 3.91
CA ARG A 68 -13.98 10.65 5.24
C ARG A 68 -12.57 11.20 5.15
N MET A 69 -11.54 10.40 5.45
CA MET A 69 -10.15 10.82 5.28
C MET A 69 -9.65 10.28 3.94
N ASN A 70 -9.34 11.16 2.99
CA ASN A 70 -8.85 10.74 1.68
C ASN A 70 -7.37 10.34 1.74
N GLY A 71 -6.87 9.80 0.61
CA GLY A 71 -5.51 9.29 0.57
C GLY A 71 -4.43 10.34 0.80
N ARG A 72 -4.66 11.58 0.36
CA ARG A 72 -3.68 12.66 0.55
C ARG A 72 -3.52 12.98 2.03
N GLU A 73 -4.63 13.07 2.73
CA GLU A 73 -4.63 13.33 4.17
C GLU A 73 -3.97 12.20 4.94
N PHE A 74 -4.31 10.97 4.56
CA PHE A 74 -3.70 9.78 5.17
C PHE A 74 -2.19 9.77 4.96
N LEU A 75 -1.75 10.00 3.72
CA LEU A 75 -0.34 10.00 3.38
C LEU A 75 0.43 11.02 4.21
N ALA A 76 -0.12 12.22 4.34
CA ALA A 76 0.52 13.26 5.13
C ALA A 76 0.70 12.83 6.58
N VAL A 77 -0.32 12.22 7.18
CA VAL A 77 -0.23 11.76 8.56
C VAL A 77 0.82 10.65 8.71
N VAL A 78 0.80 9.65 7.82
CA VAL A 78 1.72 8.52 7.90
C VAL A 78 3.17 8.98 7.73
N LYS A 79 3.42 9.86 6.77
CA LYS A 79 4.80 10.25 6.46
C LYS A 79 5.36 11.28 7.44
N GLU A 80 4.52 11.89 8.27
CA GLU A 80 4.97 12.74 9.37
C GLU A 80 5.12 11.98 10.69
N ASP A 81 4.61 10.76 10.76
CA ASP A 81 4.66 9.94 11.96
C ASP A 81 6.01 9.22 12.02
N ALA A 82 6.74 9.42 13.12
CA ALA A 82 8.10 8.88 13.26
C ALA A 82 8.13 7.35 13.18
N GLU A 83 7.05 6.68 13.60
CA GLU A 83 7.00 5.22 13.60
C GLU A 83 6.47 4.64 12.28
N LEU A 84 5.65 5.40 11.55
CA LEU A 84 4.98 4.89 10.35
C LEU A 84 5.64 5.32 9.05
N ARG A 85 6.41 6.40 9.07
CA ARG A 85 6.91 7.02 7.82
C ARG A 85 7.85 6.13 7.02
N THR A 86 8.44 5.11 7.61
CA THR A 86 9.34 4.20 6.90
C THR A 86 8.62 3.09 6.14
N ILE A 87 7.31 2.94 6.34
CA ILE A 87 6.53 1.96 5.58
C ILE A 87 6.42 2.47 4.14
N PRO A 88 6.84 1.68 3.14
CA PRO A 88 6.67 2.10 1.75
C PRO A 88 5.19 2.29 1.39
N VAL A 89 4.88 3.40 0.73
CA VAL A 89 3.52 3.69 0.27
C VAL A 89 3.56 3.90 -1.24
N VAL A 90 2.79 3.09 -1.95
CA VAL A 90 2.58 3.25 -3.39
C VAL A 90 1.16 3.75 -3.61
N VAL A 91 1.04 4.90 -4.26
CA VAL A 91 -0.27 5.43 -4.63
C VAL A 91 -0.71 4.73 -5.91
N LEU A 92 -1.93 4.17 -5.89
CA LEU A 92 -2.53 3.51 -7.06
C LEU A 92 -3.93 4.08 -7.21
N THR A 93 -4.11 4.98 -8.16
CA THR A 93 -5.33 5.79 -8.28
C THR A 93 -5.65 6.06 -9.74
N THR A 94 -6.92 6.40 -10.02
CA THR A 94 -7.33 6.78 -11.37
C THR A 94 -6.88 8.20 -11.73
N SER A 95 -6.53 9.02 -10.75
CA SER A 95 -6.11 10.39 -11.03
C SER A 95 -4.73 10.45 -11.65
N ALA A 96 -4.61 11.15 -12.77
CA ALA A 96 -3.32 11.47 -13.37
C ALA A 96 -3.09 12.99 -13.36
N ALA A 97 -3.87 13.74 -12.58
CA ALA A 97 -3.74 15.18 -12.49
C ALA A 97 -2.35 15.55 -11.95
N PRO A 98 -1.65 16.49 -12.61
CA PRO A 98 -0.30 16.87 -12.16
C PRO A 98 -0.24 17.30 -10.70
N ASP A 99 -1.26 18.01 -10.22
CA ASP A 99 -1.28 18.45 -8.82
C ASP A 99 -1.38 17.27 -7.85
N ASP A 100 -2.11 16.22 -8.22
CA ASP A 100 -2.20 15.02 -7.38
C ASP A 100 -0.87 14.27 -7.34
N VAL A 101 -0.22 14.16 -8.49
CA VAL A 101 1.11 13.51 -8.56
C VAL A 101 2.12 14.29 -7.75
N THR A 102 2.19 15.61 -7.98
CA THR A 102 3.13 16.47 -7.26
C THR A 102 2.86 16.43 -5.77
N GLY A 103 1.60 16.51 -5.37
CA GLY A 103 1.22 16.48 -3.96
C GLY A 103 1.61 15.18 -3.28
N ALA A 104 1.41 14.05 -3.97
CA ALA A 104 1.77 12.75 -3.40
C ALA A 104 3.27 12.66 -3.13
N TYR A 105 4.10 13.07 -4.10
CA TYR A 105 5.54 13.05 -3.89
C TYR A 105 5.98 14.10 -2.87
N HIS A 106 5.30 15.23 -2.82
CA HIS A 106 5.58 16.25 -1.79
C HIS A 106 5.34 15.68 -0.39
N HIS A 107 4.34 14.82 -0.24
CA HIS A 107 4.07 14.13 1.02
C HIS A 107 4.84 12.80 1.13
N HIS A 108 5.87 12.63 0.32
CA HIS A 108 6.83 11.52 0.45
C HIS A 108 6.28 10.15 0.11
N ALA A 109 5.32 10.06 -0.83
CA ALA A 109 4.95 8.78 -1.41
C ALA A 109 6.17 8.15 -2.09
N ASN A 110 6.27 6.84 -2.02
CA ASN A 110 7.40 6.13 -2.64
C ASN A 110 7.23 5.97 -4.13
N ALA A 111 5.99 5.83 -4.61
CA ALA A 111 5.70 5.78 -6.04
C ALA A 111 4.25 6.17 -6.28
N TYR A 112 3.97 6.56 -7.50
CA TYR A 112 2.64 6.95 -7.94
C TYR A 112 2.33 6.19 -9.23
N VAL A 113 1.27 5.41 -9.21
CA VAL A 113 0.85 4.59 -10.36
C VAL A 113 -0.60 4.93 -10.68
N THR A 114 -0.85 5.31 -11.94
CA THR A 114 -2.21 5.55 -12.39
C THR A 114 -2.86 4.22 -12.73
N LYS A 115 -4.09 4.01 -12.23
CA LYS A 115 -4.83 2.78 -12.51
C LYS A 115 -5.14 2.71 -14.01
N PRO A 116 -4.68 1.66 -14.71
CA PRO A 116 -5.07 1.49 -16.11
C PRO A 116 -6.55 1.16 -16.24
N VAL A 117 -7.15 1.55 -17.37
CA VAL A 117 -8.55 1.23 -17.66
C VAL A 117 -8.70 -0.23 -18.07
N ASN A 118 -7.70 -0.76 -18.78
CA ASN A 118 -7.70 -2.14 -19.26
C ASN A 118 -7.37 -3.09 -18.11
N LEU A 119 -8.18 -4.14 -17.96
CA LEU A 119 -8.02 -5.09 -16.86
C LEU A 119 -6.64 -5.75 -16.86
N GLU A 120 -6.16 -6.18 -18.03
CA GLU A 120 -4.87 -6.85 -18.12
C GLU A 120 -3.73 -5.93 -17.71
N GLU A 121 -3.81 -4.67 -18.12
CA GLU A 121 -2.79 -3.67 -17.73
C GLU A 121 -2.88 -3.35 -16.25
N PHE A 122 -4.09 -3.32 -15.69
CA PHE A 122 -4.30 -3.10 -14.27
C PHE A 122 -3.62 -4.21 -13.46
N GLU A 123 -3.90 -5.46 -13.84
CA GLU A 123 -3.29 -6.61 -13.15
C GLU A 123 -1.78 -6.62 -13.30
N ALA A 124 -1.27 -6.25 -14.48
CA ALA A 124 0.17 -6.17 -14.70
C ALA A 124 0.81 -5.09 -13.83
N ALA A 125 0.15 -3.95 -13.66
CA ALA A 125 0.65 -2.88 -12.79
C ALA A 125 0.74 -3.35 -11.35
N VAL A 126 -0.30 -4.03 -10.86
CA VAL A 126 -0.31 -4.55 -9.49
C VAL A 126 0.78 -5.59 -9.29
N ARG A 127 0.95 -6.51 -10.26
CA ARG A 127 2.02 -7.50 -10.19
C ARG A 127 3.40 -6.86 -10.17
N SER A 128 3.58 -5.78 -10.92
CA SER A 128 4.86 -5.05 -10.93
C SER A 128 5.14 -4.41 -9.57
N ILE A 129 4.14 -3.86 -8.92
CA ILE A 129 4.28 -3.32 -7.57
C ILE A 129 4.68 -4.44 -6.61
N ASP A 130 4.00 -5.57 -6.68
CA ASP A 130 4.29 -6.73 -5.84
C ASP A 130 5.72 -7.20 -6.02
N VAL A 131 6.15 -7.41 -7.26
CA VAL A 131 7.50 -7.89 -7.55
C VAL A 131 8.54 -6.91 -7.04
N PHE A 132 8.39 -5.63 -7.35
CA PHE A 132 9.42 -4.66 -6.97
C PHE A 132 9.49 -4.47 -5.47
N TYR A 133 8.37 -4.20 -4.82
CA TYR A 133 8.41 -3.80 -3.41
C TYR A 133 8.52 -4.96 -2.46
N LEU A 134 8.03 -6.13 -2.82
CA LEU A 134 8.04 -7.28 -1.92
C LEU A 134 9.15 -8.28 -2.22
N ASP A 135 9.50 -8.46 -3.51
CA ASP A 135 10.48 -9.45 -3.89
C ASP A 135 11.86 -8.87 -4.23
N ILE A 136 11.92 -7.65 -4.76
CA ILE A 136 13.19 -7.05 -5.23
C ILE A 136 13.75 -6.04 -4.26
N ALA A 137 12.95 -5.04 -3.86
CA ALA A 137 13.45 -3.96 -3.01
C ALA A 137 13.80 -4.49 -1.63
N VAL A 138 14.84 -3.94 -1.04
CA VAL A 138 15.19 -4.23 0.35
C VAL A 138 14.23 -3.43 1.24
N LYS A 139 13.49 -4.14 2.07
CA LYS A 139 12.49 -3.51 2.93
C LYS A 139 13.13 -2.96 4.19
N PRO A 140 12.59 -1.89 4.76
CA PRO A 140 13.05 -1.42 6.07
C PRO A 140 12.92 -2.54 7.11
N PRO A 141 13.86 -2.66 8.04
CA PRO A 141 13.71 -3.63 9.12
C PRO A 141 12.46 -3.33 9.94
N ARG A 142 11.78 -4.38 10.38
CA ARG A 142 10.64 -4.19 11.28
C ARG A 142 11.16 -3.83 12.67
N GLU A 143 10.46 -2.89 13.32
CA GLU A 143 10.74 -2.53 14.69
C GLU A 143 10.41 -3.72 15.59
N GLN A 144 11.26 -3.93 16.60
CA GLN A 144 11.10 -5.04 17.52
C GLN A 144 10.80 -4.53 18.90
N GLY A 145 9.59 -4.75 19.39
CA GLY A 145 9.29 -4.58 20.81
C GLY A 145 9.61 -3.25 21.43
N HIS A 146 9.47 -2.19 20.72
CA HIS A 146 9.77 -0.87 21.27
C HIS A 146 8.66 -0.34 22.12
#